data_434072ae56b7de90c732442a5e5c3a89
#
_entry.id   434072ae56b7de90c732442a5e5c3a89
#
_cell.length_a   1.000
_cell.length_b   1.000
_cell.length_c   1.000
_cell.angle_alpha   90.00
_cell.angle_beta   90.00
_cell.angle_gamma   90.00
#
_symmetry.space_group_name_H-M   'P 1'
#
loop_
_entity.id
_entity.type
_entity.pdbx_description
1 polymer ?
#
loop_
_entity_poly.entity_id
_entity_poly.type
_entity_poly.pdbx_seq_one_letter_code
_entity_poly.pdbx_strand_id
1 'polypeptide(L)'
;MQTLVTFVFKFLAALPLVWLHKLGNLLGGLGFRLLSKDRRRVFENMKLAGLNPTDEAVKKVFRETAKGGLELPVAFFRRPEEIENLFVSVNGWEHVQTALSVGEGLLFITPHIGSYDLAGRYISQQLPFPLTAMYKPPKIKAFDAVMQAGRVRGKGKTAPTSIQGVKQIIKALRGGEATIVLPDHVPSPEEGGDGVWVDFFGKPAYTMTLAGKLAQVKGVKALFFCGERLPDGKGFVLHIEPLRGELNGDKENDARVINENTEYWIRRFPEQYLFMYNRYKHPEGAPLPPPEV
;
A
#
# COMPACT_ATOMS: atom_id res chain seq x y z
N MET A 1 19.67 11.77 17.18
CA MET A 1 18.33 11.73 16.57
C MET A 1 17.94 10.35 16.10
N GLN A 2 18.75 9.64 15.30
CA GLN A 2 18.47 8.26 14.84
C GLN A 2 18.25 7.27 16.00
N THR A 3 19.09 7.29 17.04
CA THR A 3 18.97 6.42 18.23
C THR A 3 17.61 6.64 18.94
N LEU A 4 17.17 7.89 19.05
CA LEU A 4 15.88 8.23 19.66
C LEU A 4 14.71 7.68 18.82
N VAL A 5 14.77 7.84 17.49
CA VAL A 5 13.75 7.29 16.58
C VAL A 5 13.68 5.77 16.72
N THR A 6 14.83 5.09 16.70
CA THR A 6 14.90 3.64 16.89
C THR A 6 14.31 3.21 18.23
N PHE A 7 14.62 3.94 19.30
CA PHE A 7 14.08 3.64 20.63
C PHE A 7 12.58 3.79 20.67
N VAL A 8 12.03 4.90 20.13
CA VAL A 8 10.58 5.14 20.06
C VAL A 8 9.89 4.03 19.25
N PHE A 9 10.45 3.65 18.10
CA PHE A 9 9.88 2.56 17.28
C PHE A 9 9.89 1.22 18.02
N LYS A 10 10.99 0.87 18.69
CA LYS A 10 11.04 -0.36 19.49
C LYS A 10 10.05 -0.33 20.65
N PHE A 11 9.93 0.81 21.33
CA PHE A 11 8.95 0.98 22.40
C PHE A 11 7.52 0.79 21.89
N LEU A 12 7.15 1.46 20.78
CA LEU A 12 5.83 1.30 20.17
C LEU A 12 5.58 -0.14 19.72
N ALA A 13 6.58 -0.79 19.11
CA ALA A 13 6.45 -2.18 18.69
C ALA A 13 6.21 -3.16 19.85
N ALA A 14 6.70 -2.84 21.04
CA ALA A 14 6.51 -3.68 22.24
C ALA A 14 5.11 -3.53 22.86
N LEU A 15 4.37 -2.44 22.55
CA LEU A 15 3.04 -2.22 23.13
C LEU A 15 2.02 -3.20 22.55
N PRO A 16 1.05 -3.68 23.36
CA PRO A 16 -0.09 -4.43 22.84
C PRO A 16 -0.84 -3.67 21.74
N LEU A 17 -1.32 -4.37 20.72
CA LEU A 17 -2.02 -3.76 19.57
C LEU A 17 -3.22 -2.90 20.01
N VAL A 18 -3.96 -3.34 21.01
CA VAL A 18 -5.08 -2.59 21.60
C VAL A 18 -4.67 -1.19 22.07
N TRP A 19 -3.49 -1.07 22.71
CA TRP A 19 -2.99 0.23 23.18
C TRP A 19 -2.53 1.12 22.02
N LEU A 20 -1.89 0.54 21.00
CA LEU A 20 -1.54 1.27 19.79
C LEU A 20 -2.78 1.80 19.07
N HIS A 21 -3.84 0.99 18.97
CA HIS A 21 -5.09 1.42 18.35
C HIS A 21 -5.84 2.46 19.18
N LYS A 22 -5.82 2.37 20.52
CA LYS A 22 -6.36 3.44 21.38
C LYS A 22 -5.60 4.75 21.19
N LEU A 23 -4.27 4.70 21.13
CA LEU A 23 -3.43 5.86 20.85
C LEU A 23 -3.71 6.41 19.43
N GLY A 24 -3.85 5.54 18.42
CA GLY A 24 -4.23 5.92 17.06
C GLY A 24 -5.59 6.61 17.01
N ASN A 25 -6.58 6.12 17.75
CA ASN A 25 -7.88 6.75 17.89
C ASN A 25 -7.79 8.16 18.51
N LEU A 26 -6.95 8.33 19.54
CA LEU A 26 -6.71 9.63 20.17
C LEU A 26 -6.03 10.59 19.18
N LEU A 27 -4.89 10.19 18.60
CA LEU A 27 -4.11 11.02 17.67
C LEU A 27 -4.91 11.37 16.42
N GLY A 28 -5.63 10.40 15.84
CA GLY A 28 -6.51 10.64 14.70
C GLY A 28 -7.67 11.57 15.04
N GLY A 29 -8.26 11.44 16.22
CA GLY A 29 -9.29 12.37 16.72
C GLY A 29 -8.79 13.80 16.92
N LEU A 30 -7.56 13.97 17.40
CA LEU A 30 -6.87 15.26 17.48
C LEU A 30 -6.56 15.80 16.08
N GLY A 31 -6.02 14.96 15.18
CA GLY A 31 -5.76 15.34 13.79
C GLY A 31 -7.00 15.84 13.07
N PHE A 32 -8.14 15.15 13.22
CA PHE A 32 -9.42 15.58 12.66
C PHE A 32 -9.82 17.00 13.13
N ARG A 33 -9.55 17.36 14.39
CA ARG A 33 -9.85 18.69 14.94
C ARG A 33 -8.88 19.76 14.47
N LEU A 34 -7.59 19.44 14.38
CA LEU A 34 -6.53 20.42 14.18
C LEU A 34 -6.13 20.61 12.69
N LEU A 35 -6.25 19.56 11.86
CA LEU A 35 -5.80 19.56 10.47
C LEU A 35 -6.95 19.85 9.51
N SER A 36 -7.46 21.08 9.52
CA SER A 36 -8.63 21.48 8.73
C SER A 36 -8.47 21.27 7.21
N LYS A 37 -7.26 21.52 6.66
CA LYS A 37 -6.96 21.29 5.23
C LYS A 37 -7.07 19.81 4.86
N ASP A 38 -6.50 18.93 5.69
CA ASP A 38 -6.55 17.48 5.43
C ASP A 38 -7.96 16.94 5.65
N ARG A 39 -8.70 17.45 6.65
CA ARG A 39 -10.12 17.12 6.86
C ARG A 39 -10.95 17.43 5.62
N ARG A 40 -10.80 18.64 5.06
CA ARG A 40 -11.47 19.03 3.83
C ARG A 40 -11.09 18.11 2.66
N ARG A 41 -9.81 17.79 2.50
CA ARG A 41 -9.32 16.88 1.45
C ARG A 41 -9.92 15.48 1.59
N VAL A 42 -9.95 14.91 2.79
CA VAL A 42 -10.59 13.61 3.04
C VAL A 42 -12.06 13.65 2.65
N PHE A 43 -12.79 14.69 3.06
CA PHE A 43 -14.19 14.87 2.71
C PHE A 43 -14.41 14.93 1.18
N GLU A 44 -13.62 15.74 0.48
CA GLU A 44 -13.69 15.89 -0.98
C GLU A 44 -13.35 14.56 -1.70
N ASN A 45 -12.28 13.88 -1.29
CA ASN A 45 -11.87 12.61 -1.88
C ASN A 45 -12.89 11.49 -1.64
N MET A 46 -13.50 11.43 -0.46
CA MET A 46 -14.58 10.47 -0.18
C MET A 46 -15.81 10.76 -1.05
N LYS A 47 -16.16 12.04 -1.23
CA LYS A 47 -17.27 12.45 -2.10
C LYS A 47 -17.00 12.07 -3.56
N LEU A 48 -15.77 12.27 -4.06
CA LEU A 48 -15.36 11.85 -5.41
C LEU A 48 -15.45 10.33 -5.58
N ALA A 49 -15.16 9.57 -4.52
CA ALA A 49 -15.32 8.12 -4.51
C ALA A 49 -16.79 7.64 -4.46
N GLY A 50 -17.77 8.56 -4.58
CA GLY A 50 -19.19 8.22 -4.51
C GLY A 50 -19.68 7.83 -3.11
N LEU A 51 -18.88 8.12 -2.08
CA LEU A 51 -19.26 7.91 -0.69
C LEU A 51 -20.02 9.14 -0.16
N ASN A 52 -20.88 8.94 0.83
CA ASN A 52 -21.56 10.03 1.55
C ASN A 52 -20.77 10.37 2.83
N PRO A 53 -19.73 11.22 2.76
CA PRO A 53 -18.90 11.52 3.92
C PRO A 53 -19.69 12.31 4.96
N THR A 54 -19.75 11.76 6.16
CA THR A 54 -20.16 12.46 7.38
C THR A 54 -18.91 12.85 8.17
N ASP A 55 -19.02 13.79 9.10
CA ASP A 55 -17.92 14.14 10.00
C ASP A 55 -17.38 12.91 10.75
N GLU A 56 -18.26 11.98 11.13
CA GLU A 56 -17.81 10.74 11.80
C GLU A 56 -17.07 9.80 10.85
N ALA A 57 -17.50 9.65 9.60
CA ALA A 57 -16.78 8.88 8.60
C ALA A 57 -15.39 9.48 8.31
N VAL A 58 -15.33 10.80 8.12
CA VAL A 58 -14.04 11.51 7.95
C VAL A 58 -13.14 11.32 9.17
N LYS A 59 -13.68 11.43 10.38
CA LYS A 59 -12.94 11.22 11.62
C LYS A 59 -12.43 9.79 11.77
N LYS A 60 -13.19 8.79 11.29
CA LYS A 60 -12.72 7.40 11.24
C LYS A 60 -11.53 7.25 10.30
N VAL A 61 -11.54 7.86 9.11
CA VAL A 61 -10.37 7.88 8.20
C VAL A 61 -9.12 8.42 8.92
N PHE A 62 -9.24 9.53 9.67
CA PHE A 62 -8.13 10.06 10.46
C PHE A 62 -7.63 9.07 11.50
N ARG A 63 -8.53 8.40 12.21
CA ARG A 63 -8.20 7.38 13.22
C ARG A 63 -7.50 6.18 12.60
N GLU A 64 -8.02 5.67 11.48
CA GLU A 64 -7.45 4.51 10.78
C GLU A 64 -6.08 4.84 10.17
N THR A 65 -5.91 6.04 9.61
CA THR A 65 -4.60 6.52 9.13
C THR A 65 -3.57 6.60 10.26
N ALA A 66 -3.96 7.13 11.43
CA ALA A 66 -3.08 7.21 12.60
C ALA A 66 -2.70 5.82 13.13
N LYS A 67 -3.64 4.86 13.14
CA LYS A 67 -3.35 3.46 13.50
C LYS A 67 -2.32 2.85 12.55
N GLY A 68 -2.48 3.04 11.23
CA GLY A 68 -1.52 2.55 10.23
C GLY A 68 -0.10 3.06 10.48
N GLY A 69 0.04 4.35 10.82
CA GLY A 69 1.34 4.91 11.21
C GLY A 69 1.94 4.27 12.47
N LEU A 70 1.11 3.91 13.46
CA LEU A 70 1.55 3.24 14.69
C LEU A 70 1.80 1.73 14.53
N GLU A 71 1.28 1.13 13.47
CA GLU A 71 1.52 -0.28 13.10
C GLU A 71 2.86 -0.49 12.39
N LEU A 72 3.42 0.55 11.77
CA LEU A 72 4.71 0.47 11.07
C LEU A 72 5.86 -0.01 11.97
N PRO A 73 6.03 0.48 13.23
CA PRO A 73 6.97 -0.09 14.19
C PRO A 73 6.74 -1.58 14.45
N VAL A 74 5.48 -2.03 14.51
CA VAL A 74 5.13 -3.45 14.70
C VAL A 74 5.65 -4.28 13.54
N ALA A 75 5.38 -3.86 12.29
CA ALA A 75 5.87 -4.54 11.08
C ALA A 75 7.40 -4.64 11.03
N PHE A 76 8.10 -3.64 11.57
CA PHE A 76 9.56 -3.56 11.50
C PHE A 76 10.30 -4.24 12.63
N PHE A 77 9.72 -4.33 13.83
CA PHE A 77 10.46 -4.76 15.02
C PHE A 77 9.93 -6.02 15.69
N ARG A 78 8.65 -6.38 15.52
CA ARG A 78 8.15 -7.64 16.10
C ARG A 78 8.74 -8.86 15.39
N ARG A 79 8.86 -9.95 16.13
CA ARG A 79 9.30 -11.23 15.60
C ARG A 79 8.29 -11.79 14.59
N PRO A 80 8.71 -12.66 13.66
CA PRO A 80 7.82 -13.26 12.67
C PRO A 80 6.57 -13.89 13.27
N GLU A 81 6.74 -14.69 14.32
CA GLU A 81 5.65 -15.42 14.99
C GLU A 81 4.65 -14.45 15.65
N GLU A 82 5.13 -13.33 16.18
CA GLU A 82 4.27 -12.30 16.77
C GLU A 82 3.44 -11.57 15.70
N ILE A 83 3.99 -11.40 14.49
CA ILE A 83 3.26 -10.82 13.37
C ILE A 83 2.23 -11.80 12.84
N GLU A 84 2.60 -13.08 12.69
CA GLU A 84 1.69 -14.14 12.25
C GLU A 84 0.47 -14.24 13.15
N ASN A 85 0.67 -14.21 14.46
CA ASN A 85 -0.40 -14.26 15.46
C ASN A 85 -1.33 -13.03 15.46
N LEU A 86 -0.99 -11.95 14.76
CA LEU A 86 -1.88 -10.81 14.58
C LEU A 86 -2.92 -11.03 13.48
N PHE A 87 -2.68 -11.99 12.58
CA PHE A 87 -3.62 -12.31 11.51
C PHE A 87 -4.56 -13.43 11.96
N VAL A 88 -5.81 -13.07 12.23
CA VAL A 88 -6.85 -14.02 12.68
C VAL A 88 -7.41 -14.87 11.55
N SER A 89 -7.25 -14.42 10.31
CA SER A 89 -7.66 -15.12 9.10
C SER A 89 -6.82 -14.69 7.90
N VAL A 90 -6.60 -15.64 7.00
CA VAL A 90 -5.95 -15.41 5.70
C VAL A 90 -6.82 -16.02 4.63
N ASN A 91 -7.37 -15.20 3.77
CA ASN A 91 -8.28 -15.57 2.70
C ASN A 91 -7.56 -15.46 1.35
N GLY A 92 -7.64 -16.47 0.50
CA GLY A 92 -7.07 -16.47 -0.84
C GLY A 92 -5.59 -16.85 -0.93
N TRP A 93 -5.00 -17.44 0.13
CA TRP A 93 -3.62 -17.94 0.08
C TRP A 93 -3.43 -19.06 -0.96
N GLU A 94 -4.48 -19.79 -1.30
CA GLU A 94 -4.50 -20.79 -2.37
C GLU A 94 -4.07 -20.21 -3.74
N HIS A 95 -4.34 -18.94 -4.02
CA HIS A 95 -3.89 -18.29 -5.25
C HIS A 95 -2.35 -18.13 -5.28
N VAL A 96 -1.75 -17.87 -4.11
CA VAL A 96 -0.30 -17.84 -3.95
C VAL A 96 0.29 -19.25 -4.13
N GLN A 97 -0.30 -20.25 -3.47
CA GLN A 97 0.15 -21.65 -3.56
C GLN A 97 0.10 -22.16 -5.00
N THR A 98 -0.96 -21.83 -5.73
CA THR A 98 -1.10 -22.20 -7.15
C THR A 98 0.03 -21.60 -7.99
N ALA A 99 0.33 -20.30 -7.85
CA ALA A 99 1.41 -19.67 -8.58
C ALA A 99 2.79 -20.25 -8.21
N LEU A 100 3.02 -20.52 -6.92
CA LEU A 100 4.24 -21.18 -6.45
C LEU A 100 4.44 -22.57 -7.03
N SER A 101 3.37 -23.36 -7.17
CA SER A 101 3.44 -24.75 -7.68
C SER A 101 3.89 -24.84 -9.13
N VAL A 102 3.68 -23.77 -9.92
CA VAL A 102 4.09 -23.70 -11.34
C VAL A 102 5.32 -22.80 -11.55
N GLY A 103 5.92 -22.30 -10.47
CA GLY A 103 7.14 -21.48 -10.51
C GLY A 103 6.96 -20.06 -11.06
N GLU A 104 5.74 -19.52 -10.97
CA GLU A 104 5.47 -18.13 -11.38
C GLU A 104 6.09 -17.12 -10.41
N GLY A 105 6.59 -16.01 -10.94
CA GLY A 105 6.89 -14.82 -10.14
C GLY A 105 5.60 -14.16 -9.63
N LEU A 106 5.64 -13.58 -8.44
CA LEU A 106 4.47 -13.02 -7.78
C LEU A 106 4.52 -11.49 -7.76
N LEU A 107 3.58 -10.85 -8.44
CA LEU A 107 3.33 -9.42 -8.35
C LEU A 107 2.16 -9.17 -7.40
N PHE A 108 2.45 -8.75 -6.18
CA PHE A 108 1.44 -8.30 -5.23
C PHE A 108 1.13 -6.82 -5.43
N ILE A 109 -0.16 -6.49 -5.53
CA ILE A 109 -0.65 -5.13 -5.69
C ILE A 109 -1.57 -4.81 -4.51
N THR A 110 -1.39 -3.65 -3.89
CA THR A 110 -2.25 -3.17 -2.80
C THR A 110 -2.32 -1.66 -2.80
N PRO A 111 -3.48 -1.03 -2.66
CA PRO A 111 -3.53 0.40 -2.38
C PRO A 111 -3.08 0.67 -0.94
N HIS A 112 -2.90 1.95 -0.58
CA HIS A 112 -2.64 2.36 0.80
C HIS A 112 -3.92 2.21 1.66
N ILE A 113 -4.30 0.96 1.94
CA ILE A 113 -5.53 0.58 2.63
C ILE A 113 -5.23 -0.37 3.79
N GLY A 114 -5.93 -0.19 4.91
CA GLY A 114 -5.77 -1.04 6.08
C GLY A 114 -4.35 -1.04 6.62
N SER A 115 -3.85 -2.22 6.95
CA SER A 115 -2.49 -2.45 7.43
C SER A 115 -1.62 -3.09 6.35
N TYR A 116 -1.45 -2.40 5.22
CA TYR A 116 -0.69 -2.91 4.07
C TYR A 116 0.77 -3.26 4.39
N ASP A 117 1.42 -2.51 5.29
CA ASP A 117 2.80 -2.82 5.72
C ASP A 117 2.89 -4.13 6.53
N LEU A 118 1.95 -4.37 7.46
CA LEU A 118 1.89 -5.63 8.21
C LEU A 118 1.50 -6.80 7.30
N ALA A 119 0.53 -6.61 6.41
CA ALA A 119 0.10 -7.61 5.44
C ALA A 119 1.24 -7.98 4.47
N GLY A 120 1.96 -6.98 3.94
CA GLY A 120 3.14 -7.21 3.12
C GLY A 120 4.26 -7.92 3.88
N ARG A 121 4.41 -7.62 5.19
CA ARG A 121 5.37 -8.31 6.06
C ARG A 121 4.97 -9.76 6.27
N TYR A 122 3.71 -10.04 6.57
CA TYR A 122 3.17 -11.40 6.67
C TYR A 122 3.43 -12.19 5.40
N ILE A 123 3.04 -11.66 4.23
CA ILE A 123 3.29 -12.31 2.93
C ILE A 123 4.78 -12.61 2.75
N SER A 124 5.65 -11.64 2.98
CA SER A 124 7.11 -11.82 2.85
C SER A 124 7.68 -12.92 3.74
N GLN A 125 7.09 -13.16 4.91
CA GLN A 125 7.53 -14.21 5.83
C GLN A 125 7.11 -15.60 5.37
N GLN A 126 5.91 -15.72 4.79
CA GLN A 126 5.35 -16.99 4.33
C GLN A 126 5.94 -17.47 2.99
N LEU A 127 6.51 -16.57 2.18
CA LEU A 127 7.13 -16.95 0.91
C LEU A 127 8.45 -17.70 1.10
N PRO A 128 8.78 -18.70 0.23
CA PRO A 128 10.04 -19.44 0.30
C PRO A 128 11.26 -18.63 -0.17
N PHE A 129 11.04 -17.51 -0.85
CA PHE A 129 12.04 -16.63 -1.49
C PHE A 129 11.87 -15.17 -1.06
N PRO A 130 12.80 -14.28 -1.45
CA PRO A 130 12.71 -12.86 -1.12
C PRO A 130 11.54 -12.14 -1.78
N LEU A 131 11.01 -11.13 -1.05
CA LEU A 131 10.08 -10.16 -1.58
C LEU A 131 10.82 -8.82 -1.72
N THR A 132 10.89 -8.30 -2.95
CA THR A 132 11.57 -7.04 -3.27
C THR A 132 10.56 -5.92 -3.39
N ALA A 133 10.69 -4.86 -2.59
CA ALA A 133 9.85 -3.67 -2.67
C ALA A 133 10.64 -2.46 -3.15
N MET A 134 10.02 -1.58 -3.95
CA MET A 134 10.64 -0.30 -4.26
C MET A 134 10.73 0.56 -2.99
N TYR A 135 11.87 1.21 -2.81
CA TYR A 135 12.11 2.05 -1.64
C TYR A 135 12.62 3.43 -2.05
N LYS A 136 11.88 4.45 -1.63
CA LYS A 136 12.29 5.85 -1.71
C LYS A 136 12.67 6.31 -0.29
N PRO A 137 13.91 6.77 -0.06
CA PRO A 137 14.33 7.29 1.23
C PRO A 137 13.41 8.43 1.71
N PRO A 138 13.03 8.45 2.99
CA PRO A 138 12.23 9.54 3.53
C PRO A 138 13.02 10.86 3.54
N LYS A 139 12.33 11.98 3.44
CA LYS A 139 12.95 13.31 3.49
C LYS A 139 13.74 13.55 4.79
N ILE A 140 13.28 12.99 5.89
CA ILE A 140 13.94 13.10 7.21
C ILE A 140 14.90 11.92 7.36
N LYS A 141 16.20 12.18 7.17
CA LYS A 141 17.28 11.16 7.24
C LYS A 141 17.29 10.31 8.50
N ALA A 142 16.80 10.83 9.64
CA ALA A 142 16.75 10.07 10.89
C ALA A 142 15.82 8.83 10.82
N PHE A 143 14.81 8.87 9.94
CA PHE A 143 13.91 7.75 9.71
C PHE A 143 14.44 6.76 8.68
N ASP A 144 15.35 7.17 7.78
CA ASP A 144 15.80 6.36 6.66
C ASP A 144 16.41 5.02 7.11
N ALA A 145 17.35 5.07 8.02
CA ALA A 145 18.02 3.87 8.53
C ALA A 145 17.05 2.88 9.21
N VAL A 146 16.05 3.40 9.96
CA VAL A 146 15.03 2.57 10.62
C VAL A 146 14.08 1.94 9.59
N MET A 147 13.65 2.72 8.62
CA MET A 147 12.77 2.28 7.54
C MET A 147 13.44 1.22 6.67
N GLN A 148 14.69 1.47 6.27
CA GLN A 148 15.47 0.53 5.46
C GLN A 148 15.73 -0.77 6.20
N ALA A 149 16.20 -0.69 7.45
CA ALA A 149 16.43 -1.88 8.29
C ALA A 149 15.14 -2.69 8.49
N GLY A 150 14.00 -2.03 8.68
CA GLY A 150 12.71 -2.69 8.81
C GLY A 150 12.31 -3.43 7.52
N ARG A 151 12.49 -2.81 6.36
CA ARG A 151 12.10 -3.39 5.07
C ARG A 151 12.97 -4.58 4.64
N VAL A 152 14.29 -4.56 4.91
CA VAL A 152 15.20 -5.67 4.55
C VAL A 152 15.23 -6.79 5.60
N ARG A 153 14.43 -6.69 6.66
CA ARG A 153 14.39 -7.69 7.70
C ARG A 153 13.83 -9.03 7.19
N GLY A 154 14.43 -10.13 7.57
CA GLY A 154 14.06 -11.47 7.11
C GLY A 154 14.34 -11.65 5.62
N LYS A 155 13.32 -11.98 4.83
CA LYS A 155 13.43 -12.18 3.38
C LYS A 155 13.12 -10.92 2.56
N GLY A 156 12.90 -9.76 3.21
CA GLY A 156 12.66 -8.51 2.50
C GLY A 156 13.90 -8.00 1.78
N LYS A 157 13.72 -7.48 0.57
CA LYS A 157 14.74 -6.75 -0.21
C LYS A 157 14.17 -5.39 -0.64
N THR A 158 15.04 -4.43 -0.86
CA THR A 158 14.66 -3.13 -1.41
C THR A 158 15.34 -2.87 -2.75
N ALA A 159 14.61 -2.23 -3.66
CA ALA A 159 15.12 -1.72 -4.93
C ALA A 159 14.89 -0.19 -4.98
N PRO A 160 15.83 0.61 -5.53
CA PRO A 160 15.65 2.05 -5.62
C PRO A 160 14.51 2.42 -6.57
N THR A 161 13.87 3.58 -6.35
CA THR A 161 12.84 4.15 -7.24
C THR A 161 13.47 4.74 -8.50
N SER A 162 14.10 3.90 -9.32
CA SER A 162 14.82 4.26 -10.53
C SER A 162 14.69 3.15 -11.57
N ILE A 163 15.11 3.41 -12.81
CA ILE A 163 15.18 2.39 -13.89
C ILE A 163 15.98 1.17 -13.44
N GLN A 164 17.05 1.37 -12.68
CA GLN A 164 17.86 0.27 -12.16
C GLN A 164 17.06 -0.60 -11.18
N GLY A 165 16.24 0.01 -10.31
CA GLY A 165 15.39 -0.73 -9.40
C GLY A 165 14.29 -1.50 -10.13
N VAL A 166 13.70 -0.93 -11.16
CA VAL A 166 12.73 -1.65 -12.02
C VAL A 166 13.38 -2.87 -12.69
N LYS A 167 14.62 -2.73 -13.21
CA LYS A 167 15.36 -3.88 -13.76
C LYS A 167 15.62 -4.97 -12.72
N GLN A 168 15.94 -4.60 -11.47
CA GLN A 168 16.11 -5.56 -10.36
C GLN A 168 14.80 -6.31 -10.06
N ILE A 169 13.67 -5.60 -10.03
CA ILE A 169 12.35 -6.21 -9.81
C ILE A 169 12.00 -7.17 -10.95
N ILE A 170 12.19 -6.78 -12.21
CA ILE A 170 11.91 -7.65 -13.35
C ILE A 170 12.79 -8.91 -13.30
N LYS A 171 14.06 -8.77 -12.90
CA LYS A 171 14.96 -9.93 -12.72
C LYS A 171 14.46 -10.86 -11.61
N ALA A 172 14.03 -10.32 -10.49
CA ALA A 172 13.45 -11.10 -9.37
C ALA A 172 12.19 -11.85 -9.80
N LEU A 173 11.25 -11.16 -10.46
CA LEU A 173 10.02 -11.78 -10.99
C LEU A 173 10.28 -12.90 -11.99
N ARG A 174 11.24 -12.71 -12.93
CA ARG A 174 11.65 -13.77 -13.90
C ARG A 174 12.32 -14.96 -13.23
N GLY A 175 12.90 -14.74 -12.04
CA GLY A 175 13.47 -15.78 -11.21
C GLY A 175 12.47 -16.49 -10.29
N GLY A 176 11.17 -16.22 -10.43
CA GLY A 176 10.12 -16.80 -9.59
C GLY A 176 10.01 -16.16 -8.20
N GLU A 177 10.68 -15.01 -7.95
CA GLU A 177 10.57 -14.25 -6.69
C GLU A 177 9.35 -13.31 -6.68
N ALA A 178 9.18 -12.54 -5.61
CA ALA A 178 8.03 -11.64 -5.44
C ALA A 178 8.39 -10.16 -5.40
N THR A 179 7.42 -9.31 -5.76
CA THR A 179 7.46 -7.87 -5.55
C THR A 179 6.11 -7.34 -5.06
N ILE A 180 6.13 -6.14 -4.44
CA ILE A 180 4.92 -5.38 -4.06
C ILE A 180 4.92 -4.04 -4.78
N VAL A 181 3.75 -3.64 -5.30
CA VAL A 181 3.49 -2.32 -5.87
C VAL A 181 2.24 -1.72 -5.22
N LEU A 182 2.33 -0.43 -4.84
CA LEU A 182 1.20 0.37 -4.39
C LEU A 182 0.84 1.35 -5.52
N PRO A 183 -0.26 1.10 -6.26
CA PRO A 183 -0.54 1.78 -7.54
C PRO A 183 -1.22 3.15 -7.38
N ASP A 184 -1.70 3.47 -6.19
CA ASP A 184 -2.57 4.62 -5.92
C ASP A 184 -1.84 5.93 -5.63
N HIS A 185 -0.51 5.94 -5.60
CA HIS A 185 0.27 7.17 -5.61
C HIS A 185 0.50 7.67 -7.05
N VAL A 186 0.34 8.98 -7.22
CA VAL A 186 0.56 9.65 -8.52
C VAL A 186 2.06 9.64 -8.83
N PRO A 187 2.48 9.08 -9.98
CA PRO A 187 3.88 9.06 -10.36
C PRO A 187 4.38 10.48 -10.68
N SER A 188 5.68 10.72 -10.50
CA SER A 188 6.33 11.98 -10.86
C SER A 188 7.15 11.80 -12.12
N PRO A 189 6.74 12.37 -13.28
CA PRO A 189 7.51 12.29 -14.51
C PRO A 189 8.94 12.85 -14.37
N GLU A 190 9.12 13.93 -13.60
CA GLU A 190 10.44 14.51 -13.34
C GLU A 190 11.39 13.56 -12.60
N GLU A 191 10.86 12.66 -11.79
CA GLU A 191 11.62 11.62 -11.11
C GLU A 191 11.70 10.30 -11.92
N GLY A 192 11.28 10.33 -13.20
CA GLY A 192 11.27 9.16 -14.09
C GLY A 192 10.06 8.23 -13.92
N GLY A 193 9.03 8.67 -13.21
CA GLY A 193 7.76 7.95 -13.09
C GLY A 193 6.93 8.08 -14.36
N ASP A 194 6.43 6.95 -14.89
CA ASP A 194 5.55 6.92 -16.07
C ASP A 194 4.09 6.74 -15.64
N GLY A 195 3.18 7.47 -16.27
CA GLY A 195 1.75 7.44 -15.97
C GLY A 195 0.90 7.80 -17.17
N VAL A 196 -0.39 7.51 -17.06
CA VAL A 196 -1.43 7.85 -18.02
C VAL A 196 -2.65 8.40 -17.30
N TRP A 197 -3.43 9.22 -17.99
CA TRP A 197 -4.70 9.70 -17.47
C TRP A 197 -5.78 8.65 -17.72
N VAL A 198 -6.31 8.09 -16.66
CA VAL A 198 -7.45 7.17 -16.69
C VAL A 198 -8.35 7.46 -15.49
N ASP A 199 -9.61 7.08 -15.58
CA ASP A 199 -10.56 7.35 -14.52
C ASP A 199 -10.22 6.62 -13.23
N PHE A 200 -10.45 7.33 -12.13
CA PHE A 200 -10.49 6.81 -10.79
C PHE A 200 -11.76 7.37 -10.11
N PHE A 201 -12.70 6.50 -9.80
CA PHE A 201 -14.05 6.89 -9.40
C PHE A 201 -14.75 7.85 -10.39
N GLY A 202 -14.58 7.59 -11.69
CA GLY A 202 -15.18 8.39 -12.76
C GLY A 202 -14.60 9.79 -12.92
N LYS A 203 -13.40 10.06 -12.41
CA LYS A 203 -12.66 11.30 -12.58
C LYS A 203 -11.25 11.02 -13.09
N PRO A 204 -10.76 11.81 -14.08
CA PRO A 204 -9.41 11.64 -14.58
C PRO A 204 -8.37 11.74 -13.48
N ALA A 205 -7.51 10.74 -13.37
CA ALA A 205 -6.42 10.70 -12.42
C ALA A 205 -5.14 10.17 -13.08
N TYR A 206 -4.03 10.86 -12.89
CA TYR A 206 -2.75 10.42 -13.44
C TYR A 206 -2.29 9.16 -12.71
N THR A 207 -2.29 8.04 -13.41
CA THR A 207 -2.12 6.69 -12.85
C THR A 207 -0.82 6.07 -13.34
N MET A 208 -0.04 5.49 -12.41
CA MET A 208 1.23 4.84 -12.75
C MET A 208 1.02 3.61 -13.64
N THR A 209 1.93 3.42 -14.60
CA THR A 209 1.91 2.26 -15.52
C THR A 209 2.77 1.09 -15.03
N LEU A 210 3.51 1.26 -13.92
CA LEU A 210 4.49 0.27 -13.47
C LEU A 210 3.86 -1.09 -13.16
N ALA A 211 2.72 -1.12 -12.48
CA ALA A 211 2.07 -2.38 -12.11
C ALA A 211 1.64 -3.18 -13.36
N GLY A 212 1.04 -2.52 -14.36
CA GLY A 212 0.71 -3.12 -15.66
C GLY A 212 1.95 -3.68 -16.35
N LYS A 213 3.02 -2.88 -16.47
CA LYS A 213 4.29 -3.32 -17.06
C LYS A 213 4.90 -4.55 -16.38
N LEU A 214 4.85 -4.62 -15.06
CA LEU A 214 5.38 -5.76 -14.31
C LEU A 214 4.50 -7.02 -14.48
N ALA A 215 3.19 -6.85 -14.61
CA ALA A 215 2.27 -7.96 -14.85
C ALA A 215 2.47 -8.61 -16.25
N GLN A 216 3.01 -7.87 -17.22
CA GLN A 216 3.34 -8.40 -18.55
C GLN A 216 4.67 -9.18 -18.60
N VAL A 217 5.41 -9.27 -17.50
CA VAL A 217 6.61 -10.10 -17.45
C VAL A 217 6.18 -11.57 -17.54
N LYS A 218 6.75 -12.30 -18.53
CA LYS A 218 6.39 -13.70 -18.77
C LYS A 218 6.58 -14.54 -17.51
N GLY A 219 5.57 -15.33 -17.16
CA GLY A 219 5.56 -16.21 -15.97
C GLY A 219 5.33 -15.45 -14.67
N VAL A 220 4.60 -14.33 -14.71
CA VAL A 220 4.21 -13.56 -13.51
C VAL A 220 2.72 -13.68 -13.27
N LYS A 221 2.38 -14.00 -12.03
CA LYS A 221 1.00 -13.94 -11.51
C LYS A 221 0.82 -12.65 -10.72
N ALA A 222 -0.14 -11.83 -11.14
CA ALA A 222 -0.53 -10.62 -10.42
C ALA A 222 -1.71 -10.92 -9.48
N LEU A 223 -1.58 -10.50 -8.21
CA LEU A 223 -2.59 -10.69 -7.16
C LEU A 223 -2.79 -9.37 -6.42
N PHE A 224 -4.04 -9.00 -6.17
CA PHE A 224 -4.36 -7.92 -5.23
C PHE A 224 -4.41 -8.46 -3.80
N PHE A 225 -3.98 -7.64 -2.84
CA PHE A 225 -4.17 -7.96 -1.43
C PHE A 225 -4.61 -6.74 -0.60
N CYS A 226 -5.23 -7.01 0.53
CA CYS A 226 -5.60 -6.01 1.53
C CYS A 226 -5.39 -6.59 2.94
N GLY A 227 -4.78 -5.83 3.81
CA GLY A 227 -4.70 -6.12 5.24
C GLY A 227 -5.81 -5.40 6.00
N GLU A 228 -7.01 -6.00 6.08
CA GLU A 228 -8.12 -5.44 6.83
C GLU A 228 -7.76 -5.33 8.32
N ARG A 229 -7.90 -4.14 8.89
CA ARG A 229 -7.73 -3.91 10.33
C ARG A 229 -9.05 -4.19 11.04
N LEU A 230 -9.04 -5.11 11.99
CA LEU A 230 -10.20 -5.38 12.84
C LEU A 230 -10.34 -4.33 13.95
N PRO A 231 -11.58 -4.05 14.39
CA PRO A 231 -11.83 -3.09 15.45
C PRO A 231 -11.17 -3.54 16.77
N ASP A 232 -10.95 -2.59 17.66
CA ASP A 232 -10.54 -2.80 19.05
C ASP A 232 -9.22 -3.57 19.26
N GLY A 233 -8.33 -3.53 18.26
CA GLY A 233 -7.05 -4.24 18.34
C GLY A 233 -7.15 -5.76 18.26
N LYS A 234 -8.23 -6.29 17.67
CA LYS A 234 -8.47 -7.73 17.50
C LYS A 234 -7.58 -8.37 16.44
N GLY A 235 -6.69 -7.62 15.81
CA GLY A 235 -5.78 -8.12 14.78
C GLY A 235 -6.22 -7.73 13.38
N PHE A 236 -5.86 -8.58 12.42
CA PHE A 236 -6.03 -8.31 11.00
C PHE A 236 -6.59 -9.52 10.26
N VAL A 237 -7.21 -9.27 9.10
CA VAL A 237 -7.53 -10.29 8.10
C VAL A 237 -6.75 -9.96 6.85
N LEU A 238 -6.00 -10.93 6.33
CA LEU A 238 -5.36 -10.82 5.03
C LEU A 238 -6.32 -11.35 3.97
N HIS A 239 -6.61 -10.52 2.99
CA HIS A 239 -7.35 -10.90 1.79
C HIS A 239 -6.41 -10.88 0.60
N ILE A 240 -6.43 -11.94 -0.22
CA ILE A 240 -5.68 -12.03 -1.48
C ILE A 240 -6.66 -12.46 -2.57
N GLU A 241 -6.77 -11.69 -3.64
CA GLU A 241 -7.68 -11.99 -4.75
C GLU A 241 -6.94 -11.84 -6.09
N PRO A 242 -7.27 -12.64 -7.11
CA PRO A 242 -6.88 -12.36 -8.48
C PRO A 242 -7.40 -11.00 -8.93
N LEU A 243 -6.74 -10.38 -9.92
CA LEU A 243 -7.25 -9.17 -10.53
C LEU A 243 -8.60 -9.44 -11.21
N ARG A 244 -9.49 -8.47 -11.10
CA ARG A 244 -10.75 -8.40 -11.85
C ARG A 244 -10.45 -7.66 -13.13
N GLY A 245 -10.75 -8.26 -14.29
CA GLY A 245 -10.39 -7.73 -15.60
C GLY A 245 -9.04 -8.27 -16.12
N GLU A 246 -8.76 -7.98 -17.37
CA GLU A 246 -7.60 -8.50 -18.07
C GLU A 246 -6.58 -7.39 -18.35
N LEU A 247 -5.32 -7.67 -18.02
CA LEU A 247 -4.18 -6.83 -18.36
C LEU A 247 -3.61 -7.33 -19.70
N ASN A 248 -3.62 -6.48 -20.72
CA ASN A 248 -3.25 -6.81 -22.09
C ASN A 248 -1.98 -6.12 -22.59
N GLY A 249 -1.30 -5.36 -21.74
CA GLY A 249 -0.08 -4.61 -22.06
C GLY A 249 -0.32 -3.22 -22.63
N ASP A 250 -1.59 -2.85 -22.94
CA ASP A 250 -1.94 -1.46 -23.23
C ASP A 250 -1.91 -0.64 -21.95
N LYS A 251 -1.22 0.51 -21.97
CA LYS A 251 -0.99 1.31 -20.77
C LYS A 251 -2.26 1.84 -20.14
N GLU A 252 -3.20 2.30 -20.97
CA GLU A 252 -4.45 2.89 -20.49
C GLU A 252 -5.39 1.80 -19.97
N ASN A 253 -5.53 0.70 -20.72
CA ASN A 253 -6.29 -0.45 -20.26
C ASN A 253 -5.77 -1.00 -18.93
N ASP A 254 -4.47 -1.24 -18.83
CA ASP A 254 -3.87 -1.83 -17.63
C ASP A 254 -4.01 -0.90 -16.42
N ALA A 255 -3.78 0.42 -16.61
CA ALA A 255 -3.97 1.41 -15.54
C ALA A 255 -5.44 1.50 -15.10
N ARG A 256 -6.40 1.44 -16.04
CA ARG A 256 -7.83 1.42 -15.76
C ARG A 256 -8.22 0.17 -14.95
N VAL A 257 -7.81 -1.01 -15.38
CA VAL A 257 -8.07 -2.27 -14.65
C VAL A 257 -7.52 -2.22 -13.22
N ILE A 258 -6.31 -1.67 -13.03
CA ILE A 258 -5.70 -1.51 -11.71
C ILE A 258 -6.48 -0.50 -10.85
N ASN A 259 -6.95 0.62 -11.43
CA ASN A 259 -7.81 1.57 -10.74
C ASN A 259 -9.13 0.92 -10.31
N GLU A 260 -9.81 0.19 -11.19
CA GLU A 260 -11.08 -0.51 -10.89
C GLU A 260 -10.91 -1.51 -9.73
N ASN A 261 -9.80 -2.25 -9.70
CA ASN A 261 -9.49 -3.13 -8.56
C ASN A 261 -9.21 -2.35 -7.28
N THR A 262 -8.51 -1.23 -7.38
CA THR A 262 -8.26 -0.33 -6.25
C THR A 262 -9.57 0.23 -5.69
N GLU A 263 -10.47 0.70 -6.56
CA GLU A 263 -11.80 1.19 -6.20
C GLU A 263 -12.66 0.11 -5.51
N TYR A 264 -12.60 -1.13 -6.02
CA TYR A 264 -13.29 -2.25 -5.38
C TYR A 264 -12.89 -2.42 -3.92
N TRP A 265 -11.58 -2.40 -3.62
CA TRP A 265 -11.08 -2.52 -2.26
C TRP A 265 -11.43 -1.29 -1.40
N ILE A 266 -11.38 -0.09 -1.97
CA ILE A 266 -11.78 1.14 -1.26
C ILE A 266 -13.27 1.10 -0.90
N ARG A 267 -14.15 0.65 -1.80
CA ARG A 267 -15.59 0.50 -1.51
C ARG A 267 -15.85 -0.53 -0.41
N ARG A 268 -15.02 -1.55 -0.31
CA ARG A 268 -15.14 -2.59 0.72
C ARG A 268 -14.68 -2.12 2.10
N PHE A 269 -13.63 -1.31 2.17
CA PHE A 269 -13.05 -0.81 3.42
C PHE A 269 -12.80 0.71 3.36
N PRO A 270 -13.84 1.54 3.13
CA PRO A 270 -13.64 2.95 2.79
C PRO A 270 -12.93 3.74 3.89
N GLU A 271 -13.19 3.45 5.16
CA GLU A 271 -12.62 4.19 6.29
C GLU A 271 -11.13 3.89 6.50
N GLN A 272 -10.63 2.79 5.92
CA GLN A 272 -9.24 2.35 6.06
C GLN A 272 -8.34 2.80 4.91
N TYR A 273 -8.89 3.47 3.90
CA TYR A 273 -8.11 3.99 2.77
C TYR A 273 -7.49 5.37 3.08
N LEU A 274 -6.31 5.62 2.53
CA LEU A 274 -5.54 6.86 2.71
C LEU A 274 -6.12 8.05 1.95
N PHE A 275 -7.36 8.45 2.24
CA PHE A 275 -8.01 9.61 1.62
C PHE A 275 -7.32 10.95 1.89
N MET A 276 -6.36 11.00 2.81
CA MET A 276 -5.53 12.20 3.02
C MET A 276 -4.59 12.50 1.85
N TYR A 277 -4.28 11.49 1.02
CA TYR A 277 -3.44 11.70 -0.15
C TYR A 277 -4.20 12.37 -1.28
N ASN A 278 -3.57 13.35 -1.97
CA ASN A 278 -4.17 13.99 -3.13
C ASN A 278 -3.97 13.12 -4.38
N ARG A 279 -4.93 12.20 -4.64
CA ARG A 279 -4.89 11.27 -5.76
C ARG A 279 -5.12 11.94 -7.11
N TYR A 280 -5.79 13.09 -7.13
CA TYR A 280 -6.17 13.83 -8.33
C TYR A 280 -5.24 15.01 -8.63
N LYS A 281 -4.06 15.06 -8.03
CA LYS A 281 -3.09 16.11 -8.35
C LYS A 281 -2.55 15.94 -9.76
N HIS A 282 -2.33 17.07 -10.45
CA HIS A 282 -1.56 17.13 -11.68
C HIS A 282 -0.06 17.19 -11.31
N PRO A 283 0.73 16.15 -11.60
CA PRO A 283 2.17 16.21 -11.30
C PRO A 283 2.89 17.02 -12.37
N GLU A 284 3.93 17.72 -11.95
CA GLU A 284 4.81 18.47 -12.85
C GLU A 284 5.42 17.53 -13.92
N GLY A 285 5.48 17.99 -15.17
CA GLY A 285 5.95 17.20 -16.31
C GLY A 285 4.93 16.20 -16.89
N ALA A 286 3.73 16.05 -16.30
CA ALA A 286 2.68 15.24 -16.90
C ALA A 286 1.96 15.99 -18.04
N PRO A 287 1.45 15.27 -19.07
CA PRO A 287 0.56 15.88 -20.05
C PRO A 287 -0.69 16.44 -19.39
N LEU A 288 -1.36 17.39 -20.04
CA LEU A 288 -2.64 17.92 -19.53
C LEU A 288 -3.67 16.79 -19.43
N PRO A 289 -4.54 16.82 -18.41
CA PRO A 289 -5.63 15.87 -18.31
C PRO A 289 -6.58 16.02 -19.52
N PRO A 290 -7.28 14.95 -19.91
CA PRO A 290 -8.34 15.06 -20.89
C PRO A 290 -9.41 16.07 -20.38
N PRO A 291 -10.11 16.76 -21.31
CA PRO A 291 -11.21 17.65 -20.89
C PRO A 291 -12.27 16.84 -20.12
N GLU A 292 -12.83 17.46 -19.08
CA GLU A 292 -14.00 16.86 -18.40
C GLU A 292 -15.17 16.79 -19.40
N VAL A 293 -15.71 15.59 -19.62
CA VAL A 293 -16.87 15.32 -20.47
C VAL A 293 -18.14 15.56 -19.68
#